data_7c8282d731b1c866c7677d4daf1d613b
#
_entry.id   7c8282d731b1c866c7677d4daf1d613b
#
_cell.length_a   1.000
_cell.length_b   1.000
_cell.length_c   1.000
_cell.angle_alpha   90.00
_cell.angle_beta   90.00
_cell.angle_gamma   90.00
#
_symmetry.space_group_name_H-M   'P 1'
#
loop_
_entity.id
_entity.type
_entity.pdbx_description
1 polymer ?
#
loop_
_entity_poly.entity_id
_entity_poly.type
_entity_poly.pdbx_seq_one_letter_code
_entity_poly.pdbx_strand_id
1 'polypeptide(L)'
;MIANLTRGSDDAGLYVGDTPHADATVVANETYDNFLGILVRNALHGKIAGNQVHNNCLGMLFLADEPGPAGVFDVRGNKVMNNTRACPAFEDAPPLSGIGIALLGARGMEIKSNHIVHNVPSGPTGFSGGVVVTKGFKGTPPTNNTITGNTILRNKPDILWDKSGSGNRLKPNDCKTSKPGRLCKG
;
A
#
# COMPACT_ATOMS: atom_id res chain seq x y z
N MET A 1 -0.38 -11.46 -13.74
CA MET A 1 1.09 -11.19 -13.64
C MET A 1 1.65 -12.19 -12.65
N ILE A 2 2.46 -13.12 -13.10
CA ILE A 2 3.00 -14.21 -12.27
C ILE A 2 4.49 -14.36 -12.51
N ALA A 3 5.28 -14.43 -11.44
CA ALA A 3 6.72 -14.67 -11.45
C ALA A 3 7.53 -13.71 -12.35
N ASN A 4 7.18 -12.42 -12.31
CA ASN A 4 7.92 -11.38 -13.02
C ASN A 4 8.94 -10.72 -12.10
N LEU A 5 10.02 -10.22 -12.71
CA LEU A 5 10.97 -9.32 -12.09
C LEU A 5 10.85 -7.96 -12.77
N THR A 6 10.58 -6.90 -11.98
CA THR A 6 10.43 -5.52 -12.49
C THR A 6 11.27 -4.55 -11.68
N ARG A 7 12.01 -3.68 -12.35
CA ARG A 7 12.89 -2.70 -11.69
C ARG A 7 13.15 -1.46 -12.54
N GLY A 8 13.51 -0.38 -11.86
CA GLY A 8 13.99 0.85 -12.49
C GLY A 8 12.93 1.62 -13.26
N SER A 9 11.64 1.42 -12.92
CA SER A 9 10.55 2.22 -13.48
C SER A 9 10.46 3.57 -12.78
N ASP A 10 10.32 4.65 -13.54
CA ASP A 10 10.02 5.98 -13.04
C ASP A 10 8.54 6.13 -12.63
N ASP A 11 7.73 5.10 -12.85
CA ASP A 11 6.35 4.95 -12.41
C ASP A 11 6.19 3.62 -11.66
N ALA A 12 5.24 2.77 -12.01
CA ALA A 12 5.01 1.50 -11.35
C ALA A 12 5.82 0.34 -11.96
N GLY A 13 6.37 -0.53 -11.11
CA GLY A 13 6.93 -1.80 -11.56
C GLY A 13 5.86 -2.74 -12.11
N LEU A 14 4.71 -2.84 -11.42
CA LEU A 14 3.52 -3.57 -11.87
C LEU A 14 2.29 -2.68 -11.73
N TYR A 15 1.47 -2.63 -12.77
CA TYR A 15 0.27 -1.80 -12.82
C TYR A 15 -0.99 -2.61 -13.10
N VAL A 16 -2.03 -2.38 -12.28
CA VAL A 16 -3.40 -2.86 -12.49
C VAL A 16 -4.31 -1.65 -12.45
N GLY A 17 -4.96 -1.29 -13.55
CA GLY A 17 -5.69 -0.04 -13.54
C GLY A 17 -6.87 0.11 -14.48
N ASP A 18 -7.63 1.12 -14.13
CA ASP A 18 -8.66 1.78 -14.92
C ASP A 18 -9.78 0.84 -15.43
N THR A 19 -10.14 -0.15 -14.58
CA THR A 19 -11.24 -1.06 -14.90
C THR A 19 -11.95 -1.57 -13.63
N PRO A 20 -13.29 -1.53 -13.60
CA PRO A 20 -14.06 -2.13 -12.52
C PRO A 20 -14.07 -3.67 -12.55
N HIS A 21 -13.56 -4.29 -13.58
CA HIS A 21 -13.53 -5.74 -13.79
C HIS A 21 -12.10 -6.24 -14.02
N ALA A 22 -11.18 -5.85 -13.12
CA ALA A 22 -9.78 -6.23 -13.25
C ALA A 22 -9.56 -7.73 -13.03
N ASP A 23 -10.23 -8.33 -12.03
CA ASP A 23 -10.09 -9.73 -11.61
C ASP A 23 -8.61 -10.18 -11.63
N ALA A 24 -7.74 -9.28 -11.18
CA ALA A 24 -6.30 -9.39 -11.39
C ALA A 24 -5.66 -10.41 -10.45
N THR A 25 -4.74 -11.20 -10.99
CA THR A 25 -3.86 -12.09 -10.22
C THR A 25 -2.42 -11.60 -10.35
N VAL A 26 -1.84 -11.14 -9.22
CA VAL A 26 -0.46 -10.65 -9.11
C VAL A 26 0.26 -11.49 -8.07
N VAL A 27 1.01 -12.49 -8.51
CA VAL A 27 1.54 -13.54 -7.62
C VAL A 27 3.01 -13.83 -7.89
N ALA A 28 3.78 -14.00 -6.81
CA ALA A 28 5.17 -14.42 -6.84
C ALA A 28 6.09 -13.52 -7.70
N ASN A 29 5.79 -12.22 -7.76
CA ASN A 29 6.63 -11.26 -8.46
C ASN A 29 7.65 -10.64 -7.50
N GLU A 30 8.74 -10.13 -8.06
CA GLU A 30 9.69 -9.27 -7.37
C GLU A 30 9.70 -7.89 -8.04
N THR A 31 9.51 -6.82 -7.23
CA THR A 31 9.52 -5.45 -7.74
C THR A 31 10.41 -4.57 -6.86
N TYR A 32 11.42 -3.93 -7.47
CA TYR A 32 12.36 -3.10 -6.71
C TYR A 32 12.94 -1.96 -7.53
N ASP A 33 13.45 -0.96 -6.83
CA ASP A 33 14.07 0.24 -7.41
C ASP A 33 13.14 1.01 -8.37
N ASN A 34 11.81 0.90 -8.17
CA ASN A 34 10.81 1.65 -8.91
C ASN A 34 10.34 2.88 -8.10
N PHE A 35 9.62 3.80 -8.73
CA PHE A 35 8.88 4.85 -8.00
C PHE A 35 7.78 4.19 -7.15
N LEU A 36 6.92 3.37 -7.76
CA LEU A 36 5.95 2.49 -7.08
C LEU A 36 6.28 1.02 -7.38
N GLY A 37 6.26 0.17 -6.37
CA GLY A 37 6.46 -1.26 -6.60
C GLY A 37 5.27 -1.87 -7.35
N ILE A 38 4.08 -1.83 -6.74
CA ILE A 38 2.81 -2.29 -7.33
C ILE A 38 1.79 -1.15 -7.21
N LEU A 39 1.19 -0.76 -8.31
CA LEU A 39 0.09 0.21 -8.37
C LEU A 39 -1.21 -0.49 -8.77
N VAL A 40 -2.25 -0.31 -7.96
CA VAL A 40 -3.65 -0.62 -8.30
C VAL A 40 -4.41 0.71 -8.29
N ARG A 41 -4.82 1.18 -9.47
CA ARG A 41 -5.52 2.45 -9.63
C ARG A 41 -6.87 2.23 -10.30
N ASN A 42 -7.95 2.73 -9.70
CA ASN A 42 -9.30 2.65 -10.27
C ASN A 42 -9.69 1.24 -10.76
N ALA A 43 -9.29 0.22 -10.02
CA ALA A 43 -9.51 -1.18 -10.36
C ALA A 43 -10.12 -1.95 -9.20
N LEU A 44 -11.03 -2.84 -9.51
CA LEU A 44 -11.71 -3.69 -8.55
C LEU A 44 -11.43 -5.16 -8.82
N HIS A 45 -11.46 -5.92 -7.74
CA HIS A 45 -11.33 -7.36 -7.69
C HIS A 45 -9.95 -7.89 -8.08
N GLY A 46 -9.38 -8.64 -7.19
CA GLY A 46 -8.10 -9.29 -7.47
C GLY A 46 -7.42 -9.91 -6.25
N LYS A 47 -6.28 -10.52 -6.54
CA LYS A 47 -5.41 -11.15 -5.56
C LYS A 47 -3.98 -10.72 -5.78
N ILE A 48 -3.33 -10.26 -4.71
CA ILE A 48 -1.91 -9.91 -4.69
C ILE A 48 -1.23 -10.76 -3.61
N ALA A 49 -0.47 -11.78 -4.00
CA ALA A 49 0.02 -12.74 -3.03
C ALA A 49 1.47 -13.21 -3.27
N GLY A 50 2.23 -13.39 -2.18
CA GLY A 50 3.56 -13.96 -2.25
C GLY A 50 4.58 -13.11 -3.02
N ASN A 51 4.35 -11.82 -3.19
CA ASN A 51 5.28 -10.93 -3.88
C ASN A 51 6.37 -10.43 -2.93
N GLN A 52 7.54 -10.11 -3.48
CA GLN A 52 8.62 -9.39 -2.83
C GLN A 52 8.66 -7.98 -3.40
N VAL A 53 8.45 -6.98 -2.52
CA VAL A 53 8.34 -5.57 -2.91
C VAL A 53 9.28 -4.75 -2.04
N HIS A 54 10.38 -4.28 -2.61
CA HIS A 54 11.43 -3.66 -1.81
C HIS A 54 12.20 -2.57 -2.56
N ASN A 55 12.86 -1.70 -1.79
CA ASN A 55 13.71 -0.61 -2.31
C ASN A 55 12.97 0.35 -3.28
N ASN A 56 11.64 0.45 -3.22
CA ASN A 56 10.87 1.45 -3.95
C ASN A 56 10.69 2.71 -3.08
N CYS A 57 10.10 3.75 -3.62
CA CYS A 57 9.69 4.91 -2.83
C CYS A 57 8.40 4.62 -2.05
N LEU A 58 7.50 3.87 -2.70
CA LEU A 58 6.30 3.28 -2.13
C LEU A 58 6.17 1.82 -2.61
N GLY A 59 5.92 0.90 -1.68
CA GLY A 59 5.82 -0.52 -2.02
C GLY A 59 4.57 -0.87 -2.81
N MET A 60 3.40 -0.77 -2.20
CA MET A 60 2.11 -1.05 -2.85
C MET A 60 1.14 0.11 -2.66
N LEU A 61 0.57 0.63 -3.73
CA LEU A 61 -0.44 1.69 -3.71
C LEU A 61 -1.77 1.18 -4.26
N PHE A 62 -2.84 1.34 -3.47
CA PHE A 62 -4.23 1.15 -3.89
C PHE A 62 -4.88 2.53 -3.91
N LEU A 63 -5.11 3.06 -5.10
CA LEU A 63 -5.54 4.43 -5.31
C LEU A 63 -6.93 4.48 -5.96
N ALA A 64 -7.90 5.00 -5.21
CA ALA A 64 -9.17 5.45 -5.77
C ALA A 64 -8.99 6.91 -6.20
N ASP A 65 -8.75 7.08 -7.47
CA ASP A 65 -8.69 8.36 -8.16
C ASP A 65 -9.93 8.48 -9.06
N GLU A 66 -10.26 9.67 -9.53
CA GLU A 66 -11.36 9.76 -10.48
C GLU A 66 -10.94 9.23 -11.87
N PRO A 67 -11.85 8.55 -12.58
CA PRO A 67 -13.29 8.41 -12.32
C PRO A 67 -13.71 7.17 -11.52
N GLY A 68 -12.80 6.32 -11.06
CA GLY A 68 -13.21 5.01 -10.59
C GLY A 68 -12.82 4.67 -9.15
N PRO A 69 -13.50 3.67 -8.55
CA PRO A 69 -13.11 3.11 -7.26
C PRO A 69 -11.93 2.16 -7.40
N ALA A 70 -11.11 2.04 -6.36
CA ALA A 70 -10.12 0.99 -6.20
C ALA A 70 -10.46 0.11 -4.99
N GLY A 71 -10.26 -1.20 -5.09
CA GLY A 71 -10.47 -2.07 -3.94
C GLY A 71 -10.90 -3.49 -4.24
N VAL A 72 -11.43 -4.15 -3.21
CA VAL A 72 -11.87 -5.55 -3.25
C VAL A 72 -10.71 -6.49 -3.65
N PHE A 73 -9.53 -6.26 -3.08
CA PHE A 73 -8.36 -7.11 -3.28
C PHE A 73 -8.03 -7.92 -2.03
N ASP A 74 -7.68 -9.19 -2.23
CA ASP A 74 -7.06 -10.06 -1.22
C ASP A 74 -5.52 -9.92 -1.34
N VAL A 75 -4.91 -9.26 -0.36
CA VAL A 75 -3.46 -8.96 -0.30
C VAL A 75 -2.84 -9.78 0.82
N ARG A 76 -2.11 -10.84 0.49
CA ARG A 76 -1.62 -11.78 1.51
C ARG A 76 -0.26 -12.38 1.23
N GLY A 77 0.47 -12.70 2.32
CA GLY A 77 1.74 -13.40 2.23
C GLY A 77 2.83 -12.65 1.48
N ASN A 78 2.69 -11.33 1.31
CA ASN A 78 3.70 -10.53 0.65
C ASN A 78 4.78 -10.09 1.62
N LYS A 79 6.01 -9.92 1.12
CA LYS A 79 7.12 -9.27 1.81
C LYS A 79 7.28 -7.87 1.24
N VAL A 80 6.96 -6.85 2.06
CA VAL A 80 7.02 -5.44 1.67
C VAL A 80 8.02 -4.74 2.58
N MET A 81 9.24 -4.54 2.09
CA MET A 81 10.34 -4.16 2.98
C MET A 81 11.28 -3.13 2.36
N ASN A 82 11.90 -2.30 3.22
CA ASN A 82 12.93 -1.37 2.80
C ASN A 82 12.50 -0.44 1.65
N ASN A 83 11.22 -0.09 1.54
CA ASN A 83 10.76 0.89 0.56
C ASN A 83 11.09 2.29 1.10
N THR A 84 12.36 2.63 1.07
CA THR A 84 12.95 3.79 1.73
C THR A 84 13.43 4.87 0.77
N ARG A 85 13.47 4.60 -0.54
CA ARG A 85 13.98 5.57 -1.51
C ARG A 85 13.26 6.90 -1.39
N ALA A 86 14.03 7.99 -1.46
CA ALA A 86 13.49 9.34 -1.52
C ALA A 86 13.27 9.73 -2.98
N CYS A 87 12.03 9.85 -3.36
CA CYS A 87 11.64 10.24 -4.70
C CYS A 87 11.01 11.63 -4.70
N PRO A 88 11.40 12.51 -5.64
CA PRO A 88 10.82 13.85 -5.75
C PRO A 88 9.34 13.77 -6.11
N ALA A 89 8.64 14.89 -6.00
CA ALA A 89 7.30 15.02 -6.55
C ALA A 89 7.31 14.71 -8.06
N PHE A 90 6.31 13.98 -8.51
CA PHE A 90 6.16 13.60 -9.90
C PHE A 90 4.69 13.75 -10.31
N GLU A 91 4.42 14.54 -11.36
CA GLU A 91 3.06 14.92 -11.75
C GLU A 91 2.26 15.46 -10.55
N ASP A 92 1.12 14.86 -10.23
CA ASP A 92 0.28 15.25 -9.10
C ASP A 92 0.65 14.53 -7.79
N ALA A 93 1.63 13.63 -7.81
CA ALA A 93 2.09 12.92 -6.63
C ALA A 93 3.08 13.77 -5.81
N PRO A 94 2.90 13.88 -4.48
CA PRO A 94 3.87 14.54 -3.62
C PRO A 94 5.18 13.73 -3.56
N PRO A 95 6.25 14.28 -2.98
CA PRO A 95 7.44 13.49 -2.69
C PRO A 95 7.07 12.23 -1.89
N LEU A 96 7.64 11.09 -2.24
CA LEU A 96 7.37 9.79 -1.60
C LEU A 96 8.63 9.16 -1.05
N SER A 97 8.54 8.64 0.17
CA SER A 97 9.60 7.85 0.81
C SER A 97 9.05 7.10 2.01
N GLY A 98 9.50 5.86 2.22
CA GLY A 98 9.21 5.12 3.46
C GLY A 98 7.78 4.63 3.61
N ILE A 99 7.17 4.15 2.53
CA ILE A 99 5.79 3.68 2.53
C ILE A 99 5.75 2.20 2.13
N GLY A 100 5.15 1.36 2.98
CA GLY A 100 4.95 -0.05 2.68
C GLY A 100 3.73 -0.29 1.80
N ILE A 101 2.52 -0.28 2.39
CA ILE A 101 1.24 -0.43 1.69
C ILE A 101 0.38 0.79 1.97
N ALA A 102 -0.10 1.47 0.93
CA ALA A 102 -0.98 2.63 1.05
C ALA A 102 -2.36 2.35 0.43
N LEU A 103 -3.40 2.66 1.21
CA LEU A 103 -4.81 2.66 0.79
C LEU A 103 -5.29 4.11 0.72
N LEU A 104 -5.29 4.67 -0.47
CA LEU A 104 -5.77 6.04 -0.73
C LEU A 104 -7.19 5.98 -1.29
N GLY A 105 -8.19 6.08 -0.43
CA GLY A 105 -9.60 5.99 -0.80
C GLY A 105 -10.07 4.58 -1.17
N ALA A 106 -9.25 3.55 -0.99
CA ALA A 106 -9.58 2.18 -1.36
C ALA A 106 -10.67 1.58 -0.45
N ARG A 107 -11.44 0.63 -1.00
CA ARG A 107 -12.56 0.01 -0.28
C ARG A 107 -12.51 -1.53 -0.32
N GLY A 108 -13.06 -2.16 0.73
CA GLY A 108 -13.26 -3.62 0.76
C GLY A 108 -11.98 -4.44 0.64
N MET A 109 -10.85 -3.89 1.07
CA MET A 109 -9.56 -4.57 1.03
C MET A 109 -9.45 -5.61 2.14
N GLU A 110 -8.88 -6.77 1.82
CA GLU A 110 -8.42 -7.76 2.80
C GLU A 110 -6.89 -7.81 2.78
N ILE A 111 -6.25 -7.23 3.79
CA ILE A 111 -4.78 -7.23 3.93
C ILE A 111 -4.40 -8.10 5.13
N LYS A 112 -3.86 -9.29 4.86
CA LYS A 112 -3.60 -10.29 5.91
C LYS A 112 -2.31 -11.09 5.70
N SER A 113 -1.68 -11.48 6.79
CA SER A 113 -0.48 -12.35 6.74
C SER A 113 0.66 -11.80 5.89
N ASN A 114 0.80 -10.46 5.79
CA ASN A 114 1.93 -9.83 5.13
C ASN A 114 3.04 -9.50 6.13
N HIS A 115 4.27 -9.47 5.63
CA HIS A 115 5.45 -9.03 6.38
C HIS A 115 5.89 -7.65 5.84
N ILE A 116 5.60 -6.59 6.62
CA ILE A 116 5.74 -5.18 6.20
C ILE A 116 6.72 -4.50 7.16
N VAL A 117 7.98 -4.39 6.74
CA VAL A 117 9.04 -3.99 7.68
C VAL A 117 10.03 -2.99 7.08
N HIS A 118 10.61 -2.16 7.95
CA HIS A 118 11.69 -1.23 7.61
C HIS A 118 11.35 -0.23 6.49
N ASN A 119 10.07 0.11 6.32
CA ASN A 119 9.68 1.18 5.42
C ASN A 119 9.79 2.51 6.18
N VAL A 120 10.97 3.12 6.11
CA VAL A 120 11.32 4.34 6.84
C VAL A 120 11.74 5.42 5.84
N PRO A 121 11.19 6.64 5.92
CA PRO A 121 11.60 7.70 5.00
C PRO A 121 13.08 8.00 5.08
N SER A 122 13.74 8.16 3.95
CA SER A 122 15.12 8.66 3.82
C SER A 122 15.18 10.10 3.31
N GLY A 123 14.04 10.71 2.99
CA GLY A 123 13.91 12.08 2.51
C GLY A 123 12.50 12.63 2.66
N PRO A 124 12.19 13.76 2.02
CA PRO A 124 10.86 14.37 2.04
C PRO A 124 9.79 13.38 1.59
N THR A 125 8.63 13.43 2.25
CA THR A 125 7.48 12.59 1.91
C THR A 125 6.19 13.27 2.38
N GLY A 126 5.12 13.17 1.59
CA GLY A 126 3.80 13.66 1.98
C GLY A 126 3.19 12.88 3.15
N PHE A 127 3.48 11.59 3.22
CA PHE A 127 3.09 10.68 4.31
C PHE A 127 4.02 9.47 4.33
N SER A 128 4.03 8.73 5.43
CA SER A 128 4.83 7.51 5.55
C SER A 128 4.18 6.50 6.48
N GLY A 129 4.56 5.25 6.36
CA GLY A 129 4.14 4.19 7.27
C GLY A 129 4.27 2.79 6.68
N GLY A 130 4.30 1.78 7.55
CA GLY A 130 4.20 0.40 7.12
C GLY A 130 2.89 0.15 6.37
N VAL A 131 1.77 0.50 7.01
CA VAL A 131 0.43 0.56 6.37
C VAL A 131 -0.14 1.97 6.55
N VAL A 132 -0.59 2.57 5.46
CA VAL A 132 -1.21 3.90 5.43
C VAL A 132 -2.64 3.78 4.93
N VAL A 133 -3.60 4.35 5.66
CA VAL A 133 -5.02 4.40 5.31
C VAL A 133 -5.48 5.84 5.36
N THR A 134 -5.84 6.41 4.23
CA THR A 134 -6.24 7.83 4.12
C THR A 134 -7.17 8.07 2.94
N LYS A 135 -7.76 9.25 2.90
CA LYS A 135 -8.53 9.69 1.73
C LYS A 135 -7.70 9.63 0.45
N GLY A 136 -8.36 9.33 -0.65
CA GLY A 136 -7.82 9.53 -1.99
C GLY A 136 -7.62 11.01 -2.33
N PHE A 137 -6.92 11.32 -3.39
CA PHE A 137 -6.56 12.70 -3.76
C PHE A 137 -7.77 13.63 -3.92
N LYS A 138 -8.92 13.14 -4.35
CA LYS A 138 -10.16 13.92 -4.47
C LYS A 138 -11.12 13.72 -3.30
N GLY A 139 -10.60 13.28 -2.16
CA GLY A 139 -11.34 13.16 -0.94
C GLY A 139 -12.15 11.87 -0.76
N THR A 140 -12.06 10.91 -1.70
CA THR A 140 -12.70 9.61 -1.57
C THR A 140 -12.30 8.92 -0.27
N PRO A 141 -13.25 8.56 0.63
CA PRO A 141 -12.89 7.94 1.89
C PRO A 141 -12.58 6.45 1.75
N PRO A 142 -11.59 5.92 2.47
CA PRO A 142 -11.36 4.48 2.53
C PRO A 142 -12.45 3.80 3.35
N THR A 143 -13.08 2.73 2.83
CA THR A 143 -14.22 2.10 3.50
C THR A 143 -14.14 0.58 3.53
N ASN A 144 -14.61 0.00 4.66
CA ASN A 144 -14.76 -1.46 4.81
C ASN A 144 -13.47 -2.26 4.56
N ASN A 145 -12.32 -1.70 4.90
CA ASN A 145 -11.05 -2.39 4.76
C ASN A 145 -10.73 -3.21 6.01
N THR A 146 -10.26 -4.43 5.82
CA THR A 146 -9.80 -5.33 6.89
C THR A 146 -8.30 -5.54 6.80
N ILE A 147 -7.56 -5.04 7.78
CA ILE A 147 -6.10 -5.11 7.88
C ILE A 147 -5.77 -5.83 9.18
N THR A 148 -5.54 -7.13 9.10
CA THR A 148 -5.41 -7.98 10.29
C THR A 148 -4.39 -9.10 10.10
N GLY A 149 -3.76 -9.53 11.22
CA GLY A 149 -2.83 -10.67 11.20
C GLY A 149 -1.55 -10.41 10.39
N ASN A 150 -1.15 -9.15 10.22
CA ASN A 150 0.11 -8.79 9.58
C ASN A 150 1.21 -8.55 10.62
N THR A 151 2.45 -8.78 10.23
CA THR A 151 3.63 -8.29 10.94
C THR A 151 4.03 -6.95 10.33
N ILE A 152 3.84 -5.87 11.10
CA ILE A 152 4.09 -4.48 10.66
C ILE A 152 5.06 -3.85 11.66
N LEU A 153 6.35 -3.96 11.40
CA LEU A 153 7.37 -3.58 12.39
C LEU A 153 8.48 -2.72 11.80
N ARG A 154 9.04 -1.86 12.66
CA ARG A 154 10.19 -1.01 12.30
C ARG A 154 9.91 -0.09 11.12
N ASN A 155 8.66 0.34 10.96
CA ASN A 155 8.27 1.39 10.02
C ASN A 155 8.11 2.72 10.78
N LYS A 156 7.79 3.80 10.10
CA LYS A 156 7.65 5.11 10.74
C LYS A 156 6.42 5.89 10.26
N PRO A 157 5.25 5.73 10.94
CA PRO A 157 4.90 4.71 11.94
C PRO A 157 4.64 3.33 11.32
N ASP A 158 4.33 2.31 12.14
CA ASP A 158 3.91 1.01 11.60
C ASP A 158 2.53 1.11 10.94
N ILE A 159 1.58 1.80 11.59
CA ILE A 159 0.26 2.07 11.00
C ILE A 159 -0.05 3.57 11.06
N LEU A 160 -0.40 4.16 9.94
CA LEU A 160 -0.98 5.51 9.83
C LEU A 160 -2.42 5.41 9.33
N TRP A 161 -3.37 6.01 10.06
CA TRP A 161 -4.74 6.18 9.62
C TRP A 161 -5.22 7.61 9.92
N ASP A 162 -5.69 8.32 8.91
CA ASP A 162 -6.20 9.68 9.06
C ASP A 162 -7.59 9.78 9.72
N LYS A 163 -8.15 8.63 10.13
CA LYS A 163 -9.51 8.44 10.68
C LYS A 163 -10.64 8.72 9.69
N SER A 164 -10.35 8.92 8.43
CA SER A 164 -11.38 9.04 7.40
C SER A 164 -12.03 7.70 7.08
N GLY A 165 -13.20 7.78 6.48
CA GLY A 165 -13.96 6.60 6.06
C GLY A 165 -14.66 5.88 7.22
N SER A 166 -15.26 4.75 6.90
CA SER A 166 -16.04 3.94 7.84
C SER A 166 -15.85 2.44 7.60
N GLY A 167 -16.17 1.62 8.60
CA GLY A 167 -16.07 0.17 8.48
C GLY A 167 -14.63 -0.39 8.40
N ASN A 168 -13.60 0.43 8.60
CA ASN A 168 -12.21 -0.01 8.56
C ASN A 168 -11.82 -0.71 9.86
N ARG A 169 -11.25 -1.90 9.75
CA ARG A 169 -10.72 -2.71 10.85
C ARG A 169 -9.21 -2.89 10.68
N LEU A 170 -8.43 -2.28 11.60
CA LEU A 170 -6.96 -2.25 11.53
C LEU A 170 -6.28 -3.09 12.62
N LYS A 171 -6.96 -4.04 13.22
CA LYS A 171 -6.40 -4.93 14.26
C LYS A 171 -7.16 -6.24 14.38
N PRO A 172 -6.52 -7.32 14.88
CA PRO A 172 -5.16 -7.32 15.43
C PRO A 172 -4.05 -7.39 14.36
N ASN A 173 -2.91 -6.75 14.64
CA ASN A 173 -1.66 -6.88 13.89
C ASN A 173 -0.49 -6.90 14.88
N ASP A 174 0.60 -7.57 14.53
CA ASP A 174 1.86 -7.45 15.28
C ASP A 174 2.55 -6.14 14.85
N CYS A 175 2.36 -5.08 15.65
CA CYS A 175 2.95 -3.76 15.42
C CYS A 175 3.21 -3.02 16.75
N LYS A 176 4.06 -2.00 16.71
CA LYS A 176 4.47 -1.25 17.92
C LYS A 176 4.01 0.21 17.90
N THR A 177 3.97 0.83 16.74
CA THR A 177 3.71 2.25 16.59
C THR A 177 2.52 2.53 15.68
N SER A 178 1.65 3.46 16.07
CA SER A 178 0.53 3.85 15.22
C SER A 178 0.13 5.32 15.43
N LYS A 179 -0.45 5.90 14.38
CA LYS A 179 -1.07 7.21 14.40
C LYS A 179 -2.46 7.10 13.75
N PRO A 180 -3.56 7.28 14.53
CA PRO A 180 -3.61 7.55 15.97
C PRO A 180 -3.05 6.38 16.80
N GLY A 181 -2.69 6.69 18.04
CA GLY A 181 -2.24 5.67 18.99
C GLY A 181 -3.28 4.57 19.25
N ARG A 182 -2.82 3.38 19.71
CA ARG A 182 -3.64 2.22 20.06
C ARG A 182 -4.16 1.34 18.89
N LEU A 183 -3.75 1.57 17.65
CA LEU A 183 -4.08 0.63 16.57
C LEU A 183 -3.26 -0.67 16.63
N CYS A 184 -2.13 -0.64 17.33
CA CYS A 184 -1.25 -1.80 17.56
C CYS A 184 -1.51 -2.55 18.87
N LYS A 185 -2.37 -2.06 19.72
CA LYS A 185 -2.72 -2.73 20.98
C LYS A 185 -3.98 -3.55 20.76
N GLY A 186 -3.85 -4.87 20.84
CA GLY A 186 -4.95 -5.82 20.88
C GLY A 186 -5.79 -5.66 22.13
#